data_81d9f2f32c6b7ea23e51b5f2b4a03095
#
_entry.id   81d9f2f32c6b7ea23e51b5f2b4a03095
#
_cell.length_a   1.000
_cell.length_b   1.000
_cell.length_c   1.000
_cell.angle_alpha   90.00
_cell.angle_beta   90.00
_cell.angle_gamma   90.00
#
_symmetry.space_group_name_H-M   'P 1'
#
loop_
_entity.id
_entity.type
_entity.pdbx_description
1 polymer ?
#
loop_
_entity_poly.entity_id
_entity_poly.type
_entity_poly.pdbx_seq_one_letter_code
_entity_poly.pdbx_strand_id
1 'polypeptide(L)'
;MVAFLELEKIQFPAQSFPLQSGLNNPYLMMFNLQPSHLQNERIKLVPLQESDFDELFSVASDPLVWEQHPNKLRYQKDVFQNYFEGAIQSEGAFFIREATTNEPIGSTRFYDYNANDKSVLIGYTFIARKFWGNGYNSALKKLMMEYAFHYVDTIYFHIGAYNIRSQKAIEKIGAQKIDEFEVEYYGEESKLNYIYQIEKPIPSKSFKL
;
A
#
# COMPACT_ATOMS: atom_id res chain seq x y z
N MET A 1 -1.52 -42.64 10.79
CA MET A 1 -2.45 -42.30 9.69
C MET A 1 -2.90 -40.87 9.97
N VAL A 2 -2.18 -39.90 9.42
CA VAL A 2 -2.38 -38.46 9.66
C VAL A 2 -3.01 -37.92 8.37
N ALA A 3 -4.22 -37.39 8.48
CA ALA A 3 -4.97 -36.82 7.38
C ALA A 3 -4.33 -35.47 6.97
N PHE A 4 -3.84 -35.39 5.76
CA PHE A 4 -3.48 -34.15 5.09
C PHE A 4 -4.79 -33.42 4.74
N LEU A 5 -5.05 -32.31 5.40
CA LEU A 5 -6.02 -31.33 4.93
C LEU A 5 -5.35 -30.52 3.81
N GLU A 6 -5.81 -30.77 2.59
CA GLU A 6 -5.50 -29.93 1.43
C GLU A 6 -6.08 -28.53 1.68
N LEU A 7 -5.19 -27.56 1.90
CA LEU A 7 -5.55 -26.15 1.80
C LEU A 7 -5.75 -25.81 0.32
N GLU A 8 -7.00 -25.68 -0.07
CA GLU A 8 -7.37 -25.19 -1.39
C GLU A 8 -6.69 -23.84 -1.64
N LYS A 9 -5.84 -23.81 -2.68
CA LYS A 9 -5.30 -22.56 -3.22
C LYS A 9 -6.47 -21.71 -3.67
N ILE A 10 -6.70 -20.61 -3.01
CA ILE A 10 -7.67 -19.60 -3.44
C ILE A 10 -7.11 -18.99 -4.73
N GLN A 11 -7.44 -19.60 -5.86
CA GLN A 11 -7.29 -19.02 -7.18
C GLN A 11 -8.48 -18.07 -7.36
N PHE A 12 -8.21 -16.77 -7.40
CA PHE A 12 -9.22 -15.82 -7.87
C PHE A 12 -9.41 -15.98 -9.37
N PRO A 13 -10.61 -16.37 -9.86
CA PRO A 13 -10.86 -16.46 -11.27
C PRO A 13 -10.89 -15.06 -11.88
N ALA A 14 -10.20 -14.87 -12.99
CA ALA A 14 -10.41 -13.73 -13.87
C ALA A 14 -11.87 -13.79 -14.38
N GLN A 15 -12.80 -13.10 -13.72
CA GLN A 15 -14.18 -13.00 -14.17
C GLN A 15 -14.28 -11.87 -15.18
N SER A 16 -14.43 -12.24 -16.45
CA SER A 16 -14.99 -11.38 -17.48
C SER A 16 -16.48 -11.13 -17.15
N PHE A 17 -16.81 -9.91 -16.72
CA PHE A 17 -18.21 -9.53 -16.50
C PHE A 17 -18.86 -9.18 -17.83
N PRO A 18 -20.05 -9.77 -18.15
CA PRO A 18 -20.85 -9.32 -19.27
C PRO A 18 -21.45 -7.93 -18.96
N LEU A 19 -21.33 -7.03 -19.92
CA LEU A 19 -22.05 -5.75 -19.92
C LEU A 19 -23.57 -5.99 -19.85
N GLN A 20 -24.16 -5.87 -18.67
CA GLN A 20 -25.60 -5.75 -18.54
C GLN A 20 -25.96 -4.27 -18.48
N SER A 21 -26.63 -3.84 -19.55
CA SER A 21 -27.34 -2.59 -19.67
C SER A 21 -28.50 -2.54 -18.67
N GLY A 22 -28.48 -1.57 -17.78
CA GLY A 22 -29.70 -1.23 -17.02
C GLY A 22 -29.46 -0.76 -15.60
N LEU A 23 -29.62 0.53 -15.46
CA LEU A 23 -29.88 1.38 -14.30
C LEU A 23 -28.77 2.39 -14.03
N ASN A 24 -29.01 3.59 -14.55
CA ASN A 24 -28.27 4.80 -14.24
C ASN A 24 -28.32 5.09 -12.71
N ASN A 25 -27.28 4.72 -11.99
CA ASN A 25 -26.94 5.33 -10.71
C ASN A 25 -25.67 6.17 -10.92
N PRO A 26 -25.77 7.52 -11.08
CA PRO A 26 -24.64 8.37 -11.44
C PRO A 26 -23.62 8.59 -10.31
N TYR A 27 -23.68 7.86 -9.18
CA TYR A 27 -22.89 8.13 -7.98
C TYR A 27 -22.08 6.96 -7.41
N LEU A 28 -21.90 5.87 -8.12
CA LEU A 28 -20.83 4.93 -7.76
C LEU A 28 -19.52 5.44 -8.37
N MET A 29 -18.89 6.41 -7.72
CA MET A 29 -17.50 6.75 -8.04
C MET A 29 -16.65 5.52 -7.72
N MET A 30 -16.16 4.85 -8.75
CA MET A 30 -15.23 3.73 -8.58
C MET A 30 -13.94 4.24 -7.93
N PHE A 31 -13.43 3.49 -6.95
CA PHE A 31 -12.13 3.80 -6.35
C PHE A 31 -11.03 3.72 -7.42
N ASN A 32 -10.41 4.84 -7.73
CA ASN A 32 -9.25 4.88 -8.59
C ASN A 32 -8.02 4.56 -7.74
N LEU A 33 -7.36 3.43 -8.00
CA LEU A 33 -6.16 3.02 -7.27
C LEU A 33 -4.96 3.96 -7.53
N GLN A 34 -4.98 4.71 -8.64
CA GLN A 34 -3.85 5.54 -9.06
C GLN A 34 -4.28 6.95 -9.51
N PRO A 35 -4.92 7.74 -8.60
CA PRO A 35 -5.30 9.11 -8.93
C PRO A 35 -4.08 9.99 -9.21
N SER A 36 -4.21 10.89 -10.18
CA SER A 36 -3.11 11.77 -10.64
C SER A 36 -2.81 12.97 -9.73
N HIS A 37 -3.65 13.22 -8.71
CA HIS A 37 -3.62 14.47 -7.93
C HIS A 37 -3.58 14.26 -6.42
N LEU A 38 -2.70 13.38 -5.93
CA LEU A 38 -2.49 13.24 -4.50
C LEU A 38 -1.23 14.00 -4.07
N GLN A 39 -1.41 15.12 -3.39
CA GLN A 39 -0.30 15.88 -2.82
C GLN A 39 -0.70 16.62 -1.56
N ASN A 40 0.29 16.93 -0.74
CA ASN A 40 0.20 17.84 0.40
C ASN A 40 1.46 18.74 0.44
N GLU A 41 1.66 19.47 1.53
CA GLU A 41 2.80 20.39 1.69
C GLU A 41 4.17 19.70 1.63
N ARG A 42 4.26 18.39 1.87
CA ARG A 42 5.52 17.63 1.99
C ARG A 42 5.80 16.71 0.83
N ILE A 43 4.75 16.12 0.25
CA ILE A 43 4.89 15.06 -0.75
C ILE A 43 3.91 15.21 -1.90
N LYS A 44 4.34 14.69 -3.05
CA LYS A 44 3.50 14.39 -4.22
C LYS A 44 3.55 12.89 -4.46
N LEU A 45 2.39 12.30 -4.74
CA LEU A 45 2.27 10.94 -5.25
C LEU A 45 2.04 11.01 -6.76
N VAL A 46 3.01 10.54 -7.51
CA VAL A 46 2.95 10.49 -8.96
C VAL A 46 2.70 9.04 -9.37
N PRO A 47 1.72 8.74 -10.24
CA PRO A 47 1.56 7.40 -10.79
C PRO A 47 2.88 6.86 -11.32
N LEU A 48 3.28 5.66 -10.82
CA LEU A 48 4.55 5.06 -11.20
C LEU A 48 4.54 4.63 -12.66
N GLN A 49 5.62 4.95 -13.40
CA GLN A 49 5.80 4.61 -14.81
C GLN A 49 7.02 3.70 -14.99
N GLU A 50 7.06 2.91 -16.05
CA GLU A 50 8.21 2.06 -16.39
C GLU A 50 9.53 2.84 -16.49
N SER A 51 9.47 4.09 -16.98
CA SER A 51 10.63 4.98 -17.10
C SER A 51 11.22 5.42 -15.75
N ASP A 52 10.51 5.22 -14.65
CA ASP A 52 10.94 5.66 -13.32
C ASP A 52 11.91 4.68 -12.64
N PHE A 53 12.20 3.53 -13.26
CA PHE A 53 12.96 2.45 -12.65
C PHE A 53 14.31 2.91 -12.08
N ASP A 54 15.15 3.51 -12.89
CA ASP A 54 16.53 3.85 -12.46
C ASP A 54 16.53 4.93 -11.37
N GLU A 55 15.64 5.94 -11.48
CA GLU A 55 15.53 6.97 -10.46
C GLU A 55 14.99 6.41 -9.14
N LEU A 56 13.97 5.53 -9.17
CA LEU A 56 13.45 4.90 -7.99
C LEU A 56 14.44 3.90 -7.38
N PHE A 57 15.19 3.16 -8.21
CA PHE A 57 16.24 2.26 -7.76
C PHE A 57 17.37 3.01 -7.05
N SER A 58 17.69 4.24 -7.44
CA SER A 58 18.69 5.05 -6.73
C SER A 58 18.36 5.23 -5.23
N VAL A 59 17.06 5.28 -4.90
CA VAL A 59 16.56 5.31 -3.51
C VAL A 59 16.58 3.92 -2.89
N ALA A 60 16.16 2.91 -3.64
CA ALA A 60 16.04 1.53 -3.16
C ALA A 60 17.38 0.82 -2.96
N SER A 61 18.46 1.27 -3.62
CA SER A 61 19.80 0.66 -3.58
C SER A 61 20.51 0.80 -2.24
N ASP A 62 19.98 1.58 -1.28
CA ASP A 62 20.48 1.66 0.08
C ASP A 62 20.03 0.42 0.89
N PRO A 63 20.93 -0.51 1.28
CA PRO A 63 20.56 -1.74 1.99
C PRO A 63 19.89 -1.47 3.34
N LEU A 64 20.17 -0.35 3.99
CA LEU A 64 19.60 -0.01 5.29
C LEU A 64 18.11 0.37 5.20
N VAL A 65 17.60 0.70 4.02
CA VAL A 65 16.15 0.86 3.78
C VAL A 65 15.42 -0.44 4.07
N TRP A 66 16.03 -1.57 3.74
CA TRP A 66 15.44 -2.92 3.81
C TRP A 66 15.84 -3.73 5.05
N GLU A 67 16.62 -3.15 5.96
CA GLU A 67 17.20 -3.85 7.13
C GLU A 67 16.16 -4.64 7.94
N GLN A 68 14.97 -4.08 8.14
CA GLN A 68 13.87 -4.71 8.88
C GLN A 68 12.78 -5.29 7.96
N HIS A 69 12.95 -5.18 6.65
CA HIS A 69 11.99 -5.73 5.70
C HIS A 69 12.14 -7.26 5.60
N PRO A 70 11.05 -8.04 5.41
CA PRO A 70 11.13 -9.48 5.20
C PRO A 70 12.07 -9.88 4.06
N ASN A 71 12.04 -9.18 2.94
CA ASN A 71 13.04 -9.31 1.88
C ASN A 71 14.11 -8.21 2.01
N LYS A 72 15.25 -8.58 2.59
CA LYS A 72 16.38 -7.67 2.83
C LYS A 72 17.21 -7.39 1.58
N LEU A 73 17.02 -8.16 0.52
CA LEU A 73 17.86 -8.11 -0.69
C LEU A 73 17.33 -7.12 -1.75
N ARG A 74 16.21 -6.43 -1.50
CA ARG A 74 15.62 -5.47 -2.46
C ARG A 74 16.52 -4.28 -2.83
N TYR A 75 17.66 -4.11 -2.17
CA TYR A 75 18.69 -3.16 -2.59
C TYR A 75 19.50 -3.64 -3.81
N GLN A 76 19.42 -4.93 -4.16
CA GLN A 76 20.04 -5.50 -5.36
C GLN A 76 19.11 -5.26 -6.56
N LYS A 77 19.71 -4.89 -7.72
CA LYS A 77 18.94 -4.42 -8.87
C LYS A 77 18.00 -5.47 -9.44
N ASP A 78 18.44 -6.72 -9.51
CA ASP A 78 17.65 -7.86 -9.98
C ASP A 78 16.47 -8.19 -9.05
N VAL A 79 16.69 -8.15 -7.73
CA VAL A 79 15.63 -8.34 -6.74
C VAL A 79 14.63 -7.17 -6.73
N PHE A 80 15.14 -5.95 -6.90
CA PHE A 80 14.29 -4.76 -7.00
C PHE A 80 13.47 -4.77 -8.30
N GLN A 81 13.96 -5.37 -9.37
CA GLN A 81 13.23 -5.52 -10.63
C GLN A 81 11.88 -6.23 -10.39
N ASN A 82 11.85 -7.34 -9.64
CA ASN A 82 10.61 -8.04 -9.31
C ASN A 82 9.63 -7.15 -8.52
N TYR A 83 10.15 -6.40 -7.54
CA TYR A 83 9.33 -5.43 -6.79
C TYR A 83 8.71 -4.39 -7.73
N PHE A 84 9.51 -3.86 -8.65
CA PHE A 84 9.10 -2.81 -9.57
C PHE A 84 8.09 -3.31 -10.61
N GLU A 85 8.31 -4.48 -11.18
CA GLU A 85 7.36 -5.13 -12.11
C GLU A 85 6.01 -5.36 -11.44
N GLY A 86 6.01 -5.92 -10.22
CA GLY A 86 4.78 -6.08 -9.44
C GLY A 86 4.15 -4.72 -9.06
N ALA A 87 4.93 -3.64 -8.95
CA ALA A 87 4.41 -2.31 -8.74
C ALA A 87 3.68 -1.78 -9.99
N ILE A 88 4.27 -1.91 -11.17
CA ILE A 88 3.65 -1.52 -12.44
C ILE A 88 2.38 -2.33 -12.69
N GLN A 89 2.44 -3.66 -12.56
CA GLN A 89 1.29 -4.55 -12.79
C GLN A 89 0.12 -4.31 -11.83
N SER A 90 0.38 -3.78 -10.64
CA SER A 90 -0.67 -3.49 -9.65
C SER A 90 -1.60 -2.33 -10.04
N GLU A 91 -1.19 -1.49 -11.00
CA GLU A 91 -1.92 -0.27 -11.41
C GLU A 91 -2.34 0.64 -10.23
N GLY A 92 -1.65 0.50 -9.08
CA GLY A 92 -1.94 1.25 -7.85
C GLY A 92 -0.69 1.87 -7.21
N ALA A 93 0.47 1.75 -7.87
CA ALA A 93 1.74 2.19 -7.32
C ALA A 93 2.06 3.65 -7.65
N PHE A 94 2.72 4.31 -6.68
CA PHE A 94 3.14 5.70 -6.81
C PHE A 94 4.63 5.85 -6.58
N PHE A 95 5.24 6.75 -7.33
CA PHE A 95 6.49 7.37 -6.98
C PHE A 95 6.21 8.50 -5.97
N ILE A 96 6.86 8.46 -4.83
CA ILE A 96 6.77 9.51 -3.80
C ILE A 96 7.86 10.52 -4.07
N ARG A 97 7.49 11.77 -4.24
CA ARG A 97 8.41 12.89 -4.43
C ARG A 97 8.23 13.94 -3.34
N GLU A 98 9.31 14.63 -3.01
CA GLU A 98 9.23 15.82 -2.15
C GLU A 98 8.45 16.92 -2.88
N ALA A 99 7.53 17.60 -2.16
CA ALA A 99 6.55 18.48 -2.78
C ALA A 99 7.17 19.70 -3.46
N THR A 100 8.24 20.25 -2.89
CA THR A 100 8.88 21.51 -3.32
C THR A 100 10.02 21.24 -4.30
N THR A 101 10.93 20.34 -3.94
CA THR A 101 12.16 20.09 -4.70
C THR A 101 11.98 19.03 -5.80
N ASN A 102 10.89 18.29 -5.77
CA ASN A 102 10.62 17.14 -6.62
C ASN A 102 11.62 15.96 -6.44
N GLU A 103 12.40 15.99 -5.36
CA GLU A 103 13.38 14.96 -5.06
C GLU A 103 12.71 13.59 -4.81
N PRO A 104 13.31 12.46 -5.28
CA PRO A 104 12.79 11.14 -5.05
C PRO A 104 12.84 10.77 -3.56
N ILE A 105 11.71 10.36 -3.02
CA ILE A 105 11.56 9.90 -1.63
C ILE A 105 11.46 8.37 -1.56
N GLY A 106 10.72 7.73 -2.47
CA GLY A 106 10.47 6.29 -2.45
C GLY A 106 9.22 5.88 -3.20
N SER A 107 8.58 4.81 -2.76
CA SER A 107 7.35 4.29 -3.39
C SER A 107 6.34 3.82 -2.36
N THR A 108 5.09 3.74 -2.77
CA THR A 108 3.95 3.18 -2.04
C THR A 108 2.88 2.73 -3.02
N ARG A 109 1.88 1.95 -2.58
CA ARG A 109 0.75 1.60 -3.44
C ARG A 109 -0.55 1.38 -2.68
N PHE A 110 -1.67 1.57 -3.40
CA PHE A 110 -2.94 0.93 -3.09
C PHE A 110 -2.99 -0.43 -3.81
N TYR A 111 -3.58 -1.43 -3.17
CA TYR A 111 -3.77 -2.76 -3.79
C TYR A 111 -4.91 -3.50 -3.09
N ASP A 112 -5.36 -4.61 -3.69
CA ASP A 112 -6.41 -5.48 -3.16
C ASP A 112 -7.67 -4.70 -2.72
N TYR A 113 -8.15 -3.80 -3.58
CA TYR A 113 -9.41 -3.11 -3.35
C TYR A 113 -10.57 -4.10 -3.43
N ASN A 114 -11.39 -4.15 -2.38
CA ASN A 114 -12.61 -4.94 -2.33
C ASN A 114 -13.84 -4.03 -2.18
N ALA A 115 -14.62 -3.94 -3.25
CA ALA A 115 -15.83 -3.12 -3.29
C ALA A 115 -16.95 -3.66 -2.37
N ASN A 116 -17.01 -4.97 -2.16
CA ASN A 116 -18.04 -5.60 -1.31
C ASN A 116 -17.82 -5.29 0.16
N ASP A 117 -16.56 -5.40 0.61
CA ASP A 117 -16.15 -5.12 1.99
C ASP A 117 -15.80 -3.64 2.20
N LYS A 118 -15.84 -2.84 1.14
CA LYS A 118 -15.41 -1.44 1.14
C LYS A 118 -14.05 -1.27 1.80
N SER A 119 -13.08 -2.04 1.34
CA SER A 119 -11.74 -2.06 1.90
C SER A 119 -10.65 -1.93 0.84
N VAL A 120 -9.47 -1.51 1.26
CA VAL A 120 -8.27 -1.42 0.42
C VAL A 120 -7.03 -1.63 1.29
N LEU A 121 -5.97 -2.17 0.69
CA LEU A 121 -4.67 -2.20 1.34
C LEU A 121 -3.78 -1.03 0.90
N ILE A 122 -3.01 -0.51 1.86
CA ILE A 122 -1.92 0.45 1.62
C ILE A 122 -0.61 -0.22 2.04
N GLY A 123 0.30 -0.40 1.10
CA GLY A 123 1.54 -1.11 1.42
C GLY A 123 2.68 -0.85 0.45
N TYR A 124 3.62 -1.80 0.45
CA TYR A 124 4.84 -1.77 -0.36
C TYR A 124 5.62 -0.45 -0.24
N THR A 125 5.52 0.19 0.94
CA THR A 125 6.08 1.52 1.18
C THR A 125 7.54 1.42 1.59
N PHE A 126 8.41 2.12 0.88
CA PHE A 126 9.75 2.43 1.34
C PHE A 126 10.07 3.91 1.14
N ILE A 127 10.91 4.45 1.99
CA ILE A 127 11.29 5.87 2.03
C ILE A 127 12.79 5.97 2.26
N ALA A 128 13.48 6.82 1.50
CA ALA A 128 14.89 7.11 1.66
C ALA A 128 15.21 7.55 3.10
N ARG A 129 16.31 7.04 3.65
CA ARG A 129 16.67 7.24 5.07
C ARG A 129 16.76 8.69 5.50
N LYS A 130 17.19 9.59 4.62
CA LYS A 130 17.26 11.02 4.93
C LYS A 130 15.92 11.68 5.29
N PHE A 131 14.80 11.04 4.91
CA PHE A 131 13.45 11.49 5.24
C PHE A 131 12.86 10.79 6.48
N TRP A 132 13.58 9.84 7.09
CA TRP A 132 13.12 9.18 8.31
C TRP A 132 13.10 10.13 9.50
N GLY A 133 12.16 9.90 10.42
CA GLY A 133 12.03 10.72 11.62
C GLY A 133 11.41 12.11 11.40
N ASN A 134 11.30 12.57 10.16
CA ASN A 134 10.88 13.94 9.82
C ASN A 134 9.39 14.07 9.44
N GLY A 135 8.56 13.06 9.75
CA GLY A 135 7.12 13.12 9.54
C GLY A 135 6.65 12.79 8.11
N TYR A 136 7.54 12.50 7.16
CA TYR A 136 7.17 12.20 5.77
C TYR A 136 6.27 10.97 5.65
N ASN A 137 6.56 9.88 6.38
CA ASN A 137 5.70 8.69 6.35
C ASN A 137 4.31 8.96 6.93
N SER A 138 4.21 9.75 7.99
CA SER A 138 2.91 10.15 8.56
C SER A 138 2.11 11.02 7.59
N ALA A 139 2.77 11.98 6.92
CA ALA A 139 2.16 12.83 5.90
C ALA A 139 1.68 12.00 4.69
N LEU A 140 2.47 10.99 4.28
CA LEU A 140 2.13 10.04 3.24
C LEU A 140 0.88 9.23 3.59
N LYS A 141 0.89 8.59 4.76
CA LYS A 141 -0.22 7.72 5.18
C LYS A 141 -1.50 8.54 5.36
N LYS A 142 -1.40 9.73 5.96
CA LYS A 142 -2.55 10.62 6.09
C LYS A 142 -3.16 10.98 4.74
N LEU A 143 -2.35 11.39 3.76
CA LEU A 143 -2.80 11.73 2.42
C LEU A 143 -3.52 10.56 1.72
N MET A 144 -2.92 9.37 1.79
CA MET A 144 -3.53 8.17 1.18
C MET A 144 -4.82 7.75 1.90
N MET A 145 -4.86 7.79 3.22
CA MET A 145 -6.05 7.46 4.01
C MET A 145 -7.18 8.45 3.76
N GLU A 146 -6.88 9.76 3.74
CA GLU A 146 -7.88 10.78 3.43
C GLU A 146 -8.54 10.54 2.07
N TYR A 147 -7.75 10.22 1.06
CA TYR A 147 -8.28 9.85 -0.25
C TYR A 147 -9.11 8.56 -0.19
N ALA A 148 -8.56 7.49 0.38
CA ALA A 148 -9.21 6.18 0.40
C ALA A 148 -10.56 6.20 1.14
N PHE A 149 -10.67 6.93 2.25
CA PHE A 149 -11.89 7.02 3.04
C PHE A 149 -13.05 7.77 2.36
N HIS A 150 -12.84 8.33 1.17
CA HIS A 150 -13.98 8.76 0.35
C HIS A 150 -14.72 7.57 -0.29
N TYR A 151 -14.06 6.41 -0.41
CA TYR A 151 -14.53 5.24 -1.16
C TYR A 151 -14.69 3.98 -0.31
N VAL A 152 -13.87 3.84 0.74
CA VAL A 152 -13.82 2.66 1.60
C VAL A 152 -14.10 3.01 3.04
N ASP A 153 -14.52 2.00 3.82
CA ASP A 153 -14.78 2.14 5.24
C ASP A 153 -13.60 1.59 6.07
N THR A 154 -12.76 0.72 5.45
CA THR A 154 -11.65 0.05 6.12
C THR A 154 -10.37 0.09 5.28
N ILE A 155 -9.24 0.34 5.93
CA ILE A 155 -7.92 0.27 5.33
C ILE A 155 -7.09 -0.75 6.10
N TYR A 156 -6.44 -1.66 5.37
CA TYR A 156 -5.53 -2.66 5.91
C TYR A 156 -4.08 -2.36 5.55
N PHE A 157 -3.17 -2.88 6.40
CA PHE A 157 -1.73 -2.86 6.18
C PHE A 157 -1.16 -4.24 6.52
N HIS A 158 -0.40 -4.82 5.60
CA HIS A 158 0.39 -6.03 5.87
C HIS A 158 1.82 -5.62 6.20
N ILE A 159 2.31 -6.01 7.36
CA ILE A 159 3.63 -5.61 7.85
C ILE A 159 4.38 -6.84 8.35
N GLY A 160 5.58 -7.05 7.81
CA GLY A 160 6.42 -8.17 8.24
C GLY A 160 6.59 -8.22 9.76
N ALA A 161 6.46 -9.40 10.34
CA ALA A 161 6.46 -9.61 11.80
C ALA A 161 7.70 -9.07 12.51
N TYR A 162 8.83 -8.94 11.79
CA TYR A 162 10.10 -8.39 12.33
C TYR A 162 10.35 -6.93 11.95
N ASN A 163 9.43 -6.28 11.23
CA ASN A 163 9.56 -4.88 10.83
C ASN A 163 8.97 -3.93 11.88
N ILE A 164 9.63 -3.87 13.04
CA ILE A 164 9.19 -3.08 14.20
C ILE A 164 9.03 -1.60 13.85
N ARG A 165 9.90 -1.05 12.98
CA ARG A 165 9.81 0.35 12.55
C ARG A 165 8.49 0.63 11.83
N SER A 166 8.09 -0.24 10.92
CA SER A 166 6.81 -0.09 10.20
C SER A 166 5.60 -0.32 11.13
N GLN A 167 5.66 -1.28 12.04
CA GLN A 167 4.60 -1.54 13.01
C GLN A 167 4.34 -0.27 13.84
N LYS A 168 5.37 0.28 14.48
CA LYS A 168 5.26 1.51 15.27
C LYS A 168 4.74 2.71 14.45
N ALA A 169 5.12 2.78 13.17
CA ALA A 169 4.66 3.87 12.31
C ALA A 169 3.16 3.77 12.00
N ILE A 170 2.62 2.56 11.84
CA ILE A 170 1.19 2.33 11.58
C ILE A 170 0.36 2.44 12.85
N GLU A 171 0.86 1.93 13.97
CA GLU A 171 0.22 2.11 15.29
C GLU A 171 0.10 3.60 15.65
N LYS A 172 1.11 4.42 15.35
CA LYS A 172 1.10 5.87 15.60
C LYS A 172 -0.01 6.61 14.85
N ILE A 173 -0.49 6.10 13.73
CA ILE A 173 -1.62 6.69 12.99
C ILE A 173 -2.97 6.09 13.38
N GLY A 174 -3.00 5.22 14.41
CA GLY A 174 -4.22 4.66 14.99
C GLY A 174 -4.63 3.29 14.46
N ALA A 175 -3.84 2.66 13.61
CA ALA A 175 -4.14 1.30 13.16
C ALA A 175 -3.89 0.28 14.28
N GLN A 176 -4.72 -0.76 14.33
CA GLN A 176 -4.67 -1.82 15.33
C GLN A 176 -4.29 -3.14 14.68
N LYS A 177 -3.41 -3.92 15.32
CA LYS A 177 -3.13 -5.30 14.89
C LYS A 177 -4.38 -6.14 15.16
N ILE A 178 -4.85 -6.85 14.13
CA ILE A 178 -6.05 -7.68 14.19
C ILE A 178 -5.76 -9.16 13.96
N ASP A 179 -4.70 -9.48 13.17
CA ASP A 179 -4.39 -10.86 12.80
C ASP A 179 -2.94 -11.00 12.36
N GLU A 180 -2.54 -12.23 12.02
CA GLU A 180 -1.24 -12.57 11.43
C GLU A 180 -1.36 -13.76 10.49
N PHE A 181 -0.61 -13.75 9.39
CA PHE A 181 -0.58 -14.85 8.44
C PHE A 181 0.67 -14.81 7.54
N GLU A 182 0.93 -15.91 6.87
CA GLU A 182 1.98 -16.03 5.87
C GLU A 182 1.53 -15.37 4.56
N VAL A 183 2.34 -14.42 4.05
CA VAL A 183 2.09 -13.70 2.80
C VAL A 183 3.16 -14.03 1.79
N GLU A 184 2.73 -14.46 0.62
CA GLU A 184 3.57 -14.60 -0.57
C GLU A 184 3.39 -13.36 -1.44
N TYR A 185 4.43 -12.57 -1.60
CA TYR A 185 4.44 -11.41 -2.49
C TYR A 185 4.97 -11.77 -3.86
N TYR A 186 4.67 -10.93 -4.86
CA TYR A 186 5.13 -11.13 -6.24
C TYR A 186 6.63 -11.45 -6.30
N GLY A 187 6.95 -12.66 -6.81
CA GLY A 187 8.35 -13.12 -6.97
C GLY A 187 9.14 -13.32 -5.68
N GLU A 188 8.49 -13.41 -4.52
CA GLU A 188 9.14 -13.57 -3.21
C GLU A 188 8.62 -14.79 -2.46
N GLU A 189 9.42 -15.33 -1.55
CA GLU A 189 8.99 -16.39 -0.63
C GLU A 189 7.94 -15.89 0.37
N SER A 190 7.07 -16.80 0.83
CA SER A 190 6.11 -16.53 1.90
C SER A 190 6.81 -16.13 3.20
N LYS A 191 6.29 -15.10 3.85
CA LYS A 191 6.81 -14.57 5.12
C LYS A 191 5.66 -14.20 6.05
N LEU A 192 5.88 -14.40 7.36
CA LEU A 192 4.93 -14.00 8.38
C LEU A 192 4.74 -12.48 8.40
N ASN A 193 3.48 -12.05 8.28
CA ASN A 193 3.06 -10.67 8.37
C ASN A 193 1.98 -10.50 9.43
N TYR A 194 1.95 -9.32 10.04
CA TYR A 194 0.87 -8.85 10.89
C TYR A 194 -0.09 -8.01 10.05
N ILE A 195 -1.40 -8.23 10.26
CA ILE A 195 -2.45 -7.42 9.67
C ILE A 195 -2.81 -6.32 10.64
N TYR A 196 -2.72 -5.10 10.16
CA TYR A 196 -3.22 -3.92 10.85
C TYR A 196 -4.42 -3.37 10.12
N GLN A 197 -5.38 -2.85 10.87
CA GLN A 197 -6.62 -2.26 10.38
C GLN A 197 -6.79 -0.85 10.94
N ILE A 198 -7.35 0.04 10.12
CA ILE A 198 -7.88 1.32 10.56
C ILE A 198 -9.22 1.55 9.87
N GLU A 199 -10.21 1.96 10.65
CA GLU A 199 -11.55 2.25 10.18
C GLU A 199 -11.72 3.74 9.89
N LYS A 200 -12.64 4.05 8.99
CA LYS A 200 -13.05 5.42 8.70
C LYS A 200 -13.58 6.09 9.96
N PRO A 201 -13.03 7.25 10.35
CA PRO A 201 -13.52 7.96 11.52
C PRO A 201 -15.00 8.31 11.36
N ILE A 202 -15.81 7.94 12.33
CA ILE A 202 -17.21 8.35 12.38
C ILE A 202 -17.23 9.87 12.64
N PRO A 203 -17.90 10.68 11.78
CA PRO A 203 -18.04 12.09 12.06
C PRO A 203 -18.66 12.28 13.46
N SER A 204 -18.00 12.97 14.35
CA SER A 204 -18.57 13.32 15.65
C SER A 204 -19.87 14.06 15.38
N LYS A 205 -21.02 13.51 15.85
CA LYS A 205 -22.30 14.25 15.82
C LYS A 205 -22.05 15.56 16.57
N SER A 206 -22.00 16.67 15.84
CA SER A 206 -22.05 17.98 16.48
C SER A 206 -23.40 18.07 17.18
N PHE A 207 -23.42 17.89 18.49
CA PHE A 207 -24.57 18.30 19.29
C PHE A 207 -24.69 19.83 19.13
N LYS A 208 -25.59 20.26 18.25
CA LYS A 208 -26.08 21.64 18.33
C LYS A 208 -26.89 21.73 19.62
N LEU A 209 -26.34 22.42 20.61
CA LEU A 209 -27.06 22.92 21.75
C LEU A 209 -28.01 24.04 21.29
#